data_3808686a3c8ef81f1269dd1984092073
#
_entry.id   3808686a3c8ef81f1269dd1984092073
#
_cell.length_a   1.000
_cell.length_b   1.000
_cell.length_c   1.000
_cell.angle_alpha   90.00
_cell.angle_beta   90.00
_cell.angle_gamma   90.00
#
_symmetry.space_group_name_H-M   'P 1'
#
loop_
_entity.id
_entity.type
_entity.pdbx_description
1 polymer ?
#
loop_
_entity_poly.entity_id
_entity_poly.type
_entity_poly.pdbx_seq_one_letter_code
_entity_poly.pdbx_strand_id
1 'polypeptide(L)'
;MQEYLSPAFYLTPPLDTRTPNIIYINPSDQRSNLELFTTLSHEGFPGHLYQTIFFGNTEPSDIRYLITSSGYIEGWATYIESYGYQYASNYLDDNDGSDYVCLTWLNRSINLCIYSLLDIGIHYYGWSQDEAARLLKLFGITNTNAISEIYQYIVETPANYLKYCWGYPVSYTHLTLPTT
;
A
#
# COMPACT_ATOMS: atom_id res chain seq x y z
N MET A 1 14.65 -5.49 -17.07
CA MET A 1 13.55 -4.54 -16.97
C MET A 1 12.93 -4.65 -15.57
N GLN A 2 13.24 -3.69 -14.75
CA GLN A 2 12.44 -3.12 -13.66
C GLN A 2 11.92 -4.11 -12.58
N GLU A 3 12.84 -4.88 -12.01
CA GLU A 3 12.60 -5.72 -10.83
C GLU A 3 12.07 -4.94 -9.61
N TYR A 4 12.22 -3.61 -9.61
CA TYR A 4 11.88 -2.70 -8.52
C TYR A 4 10.50 -2.02 -8.66
N LEU A 5 9.76 -2.24 -9.74
CA LEU A 5 8.42 -1.68 -9.89
C LEU A 5 7.35 -2.61 -9.29
N SER A 6 6.24 -2.01 -8.87
CA SER A 6 5.05 -2.76 -8.42
C SER A 6 4.64 -3.84 -9.43
N PRO A 7 4.13 -5.00 -8.99
CA PRO A 7 3.59 -6.04 -9.85
C PRO A 7 2.51 -5.56 -10.82
N ALA A 8 1.70 -4.62 -10.38
CA ALA A 8 0.70 -3.94 -11.20
C ALA A 8 0.49 -2.52 -10.70
N PHE A 9 -0.10 -1.66 -11.52
CA PHE A 9 -0.53 -0.34 -11.14
C PHE A 9 -1.70 0.13 -12.01
N TYR A 10 -2.64 0.83 -11.37
CA TYR A 10 -3.77 1.45 -12.02
C TYR A 10 -3.42 2.90 -12.39
N LEU A 11 -3.70 3.29 -13.63
CA LEU A 11 -3.64 4.68 -14.04
C LEU A 11 -5.06 5.28 -14.08
N THR A 12 -5.25 6.33 -13.30
CA THR A 12 -6.49 7.11 -13.33
C THR A 12 -6.70 7.71 -14.72
N PRO A 13 -7.92 7.62 -15.27
CA PRO A 13 -8.20 8.17 -16.58
C PRO A 13 -8.18 9.71 -16.57
N PRO A 14 -8.09 10.35 -17.73
CA PRO A 14 -8.27 11.80 -17.86
C PRO A 14 -9.62 12.26 -17.29
N LEU A 15 -9.62 13.43 -16.66
CA LEU A 15 -10.81 13.98 -15.97
C LEU A 15 -11.99 14.24 -16.91
N ASP A 16 -11.71 14.63 -18.15
CA ASP A 16 -12.70 15.01 -19.16
C ASP A 16 -13.45 13.80 -19.73
N THR A 17 -12.76 12.69 -19.96
CA THR A 17 -13.35 11.49 -20.57
C THR A 17 -13.66 10.38 -19.55
N ARG A 18 -12.95 10.34 -18.43
CA ARG A 18 -13.03 9.28 -17.40
C ARG A 18 -12.80 7.86 -17.94
N THR A 19 -12.20 7.76 -19.12
CA THR A 19 -11.90 6.50 -19.81
C THR A 19 -10.64 6.65 -20.68
N PRO A 20 -9.95 5.55 -21.03
CA PRO A 20 -10.10 4.20 -20.49
C PRO A 20 -9.56 4.05 -19.07
N ASN A 21 -10.08 3.08 -18.32
CA ASN A 21 -9.49 2.62 -17.06
C ASN A 21 -8.53 1.48 -17.35
N ILE A 22 -7.26 1.66 -17.06
CA ILE A 22 -6.20 0.71 -17.45
C ILE A 22 -5.41 0.27 -16.23
N ILE A 23 -5.22 -1.04 -16.08
CA ILE A 23 -4.28 -1.64 -15.15
C ILE A 23 -3.10 -2.16 -15.95
N TYR A 24 -1.90 -1.71 -15.60
CA TYR A 24 -0.67 -2.23 -16.16
C TYR A 24 -0.13 -3.33 -15.26
N ILE A 25 0.19 -4.47 -15.86
CA ILE A 25 0.83 -5.59 -15.18
C ILE A 25 2.31 -5.59 -15.61
N ASN A 26 3.19 -5.62 -14.61
CA ASN A 26 4.62 -5.73 -14.83
C ASN A 26 5.03 -7.22 -14.73
N PRO A 27 5.22 -7.92 -15.84
CA PRO A 27 5.58 -9.33 -15.80
C PRO A 27 6.98 -9.53 -15.22
N SER A 28 7.10 -10.44 -14.25
CA SER A 28 8.38 -10.87 -13.68
C SER A 28 8.24 -12.30 -13.19
N ASP A 29 9.17 -13.17 -13.61
CA ASP A 29 9.22 -14.57 -13.18
C ASP A 29 9.64 -14.73 -11.70
N GLN A 30 10.10 -13.66 -11.06
CA GLN A 30 10.54 -13.67 -9.67
C GLN A 30 9.40 -13.39 -8.66
N ARG A 31 8.21 -13.03 -9.14
CA ARG A 31 7.08 -12.67 -8.28
C ARG A 31 6.15 -13.85 -8.04
N SER A 32 5.66 -13.94 -6.82
CA SER A 32 4.68 -14.97 -6.48
C SER A 32 3.28 -14.61 -7.04
N ASN A 33 2.47 -15.62 -7.30
CA ASN A 33 1.08 -15.43 -7.66
C ASN A 33 0.29 -14.72 -6.56
N LEU A 34 0.66 -14.93 -5.29
CA LEU A 34 0.05 -14.25 -4.15
C LEU A 34 0.30 -12.73 -4.22
N GLU A 35 1.54 -12.32 -4.48
CA GLU A 35 1.90 -10.92 -4.61
C GLU A 35 1.14 -10.25 -5.77
N LEU A 36 1.07 -10.90 -6.92
CA LEU A 36 0.31 -10.38 -8.05
C LEU A 36 -1.19 -10.28 -7.73
N PHE A 37 -1.76 -11.32 -7.11
CA PHE A 37 -3.18 -11.36 -6.77
C PHE A 37 -3.56 -10.24 -5.78
N THR A 38 -2.79 -10.06 -4.72
CA THR A 38 -3.05 -9.01 -3.71
C THR A 38 -2.82 -7.61 -4.26
N THR A 39 -1.81 -7.42 -5.13
CA THR A 39 -1.62 -6.16 -5.85
C THR A 39 -2.76 -5.87 -6.81
N LEU A 40 -3.26 -6.86 -7.57
CA LEU A 40 -4.41 -6.67 -8.44
C LEU A 40 -5.70 -6.37 -7.66
N SER A 41 -5.85 -6.89 -6.45
CA SER A 41 -6.95 -6.51 -5.56
C SER A 41 -6.86 -5.05 -5.14
N HIS A 42 -5.65 -4.57 -4.84
CA HIS A 42 -5.34 -3.19 -4.47
C HIS A 42 -5.59 -2.22 -5.65
N GLU A 43 -5.03 -2.52 -6.83
CA GLU A 43 -5.06 -1.63 -8.00
C GLU A 43 -6.38 -1.72 -8.79
N GLY A 44 -7.00 -2.90 -8.81
CA GLY A 44 -8.13 -3.21 -9.67
C GLY A 44 -9.48 -3.09 -8.97
N PHE A 45 -10.23 -4.19 -9.07
CA PHE A 45 -11.55 -4.31 -8.47
C PHE A 45 -11.50 -5.32 -7.30
N PRO A 46 -11.91 -4.87 -6.07
CA PRO A 46 -12.58 -3.61 -5.72
C PRO A 46 -11.68 -2.49 -5.16
N GLY A 47 -10.38 -2.47 -5.47
CA GLY A 47 -9.43 -1.45 -5.04
C GLY A 47 -9.55 -0.10 -5.78
N HIS A 48 -8.42 0.47 -6.21
CA HIS A 48 -8.34 1.82 -6.79
C HIS A 48 -9.25 2.04 -8.01
N LEU A 49 -9.31 1.08 -8.92
CA LEU A 49 -10.18 1.19 -10.11
C LEU A 49 -11.64 1.34 -9.72
N TYR A 50 -12.12 0.47 -8.82
CA TYR A 50 -13.50 0.56 -8.31
C TYR A 50 -13.76 1.90 -7.61
N GLN A 51 -12.85 2.30 -6.71
CA GLN A 51 -12.96 3.56 -5.97
C GLN A 51 -13.09 4.76 -6.91
N THR A 52 -12.27 4.82 -7.96
CA THR A 52 -12.28 5.90 -8.95
C THR A 52 -13.59 5.94 -9.73
N ILE A 53 -14.06 4.79 -10.20
CA ILE A 53 -15.33 4.70 -10.95
C ILE A 53 -16.52 5.06 -10.03
N PHE A 54 -16.54 4.52 -8.82
CA PHE A 54 -17.60 4.80 -7.84
C PHE A 54 -17.66 6.29 -7.51
N PHE A 55 -16.50 6.90 -7.22
CA PHE A 55 -16.40 8.34 -6.97
C PHE A 55 -16.91 9.16 -8.17
N GLY A 56 -16.48 8.80 -9.39
CA GLY A 56 -16.94 9.47 -10.61
C GLY A 56 -18.46 9.40 -10.81
N ASN A 57 -19.07 8.26 -10.46
CA ASN A 57 -20.54 8.07 -10.57
C ASN A 57 -21.34 8.87 -9.53
N THR A 58 -20.71 9.42 -8.50
CA THR A 58 -21.37 10.35 -7.57
C THR A 58 -21.46 11.77 -8.10
N GLU A 59 -20.96 12.01 -9.32
CA GLU A 59 -20.94 13.32 -9.99
C GLU A 59 -20.39 14.45 -9.09
N PRO A 60 -19.17 14.25 -8.50
CA PRO A 60 -18.60 15.26 -7.63
C PRO A 60 -18.23 16.52 -8.41
N SER A 61 -18.19 17.67 -7.75
CA SER A 61 -17.69 18.90 -8.35
C SER A 61 -16.21 18.75 -8.79
N ASP A 62 -15.82 19.42 -9.88
CA ASP A 62 -14.49 19.27 -10.49
C ASP A 62 -13.34 19.50 -9.52
N ILE A 63 -13.50 20.42 -8.57
CA ILE A 63 -12.48 20.70 -7.55
C ILE A 63 -12.15 19.48 -6.69
N ARG A 64 -13.09 18.54 -6.50
CA ARG A 64 -12.86 17.33 -5.71
C ARG A 64 -11.96 16.30 -6.40
N TYR A 65 -11.79 16.39 -7.72
CA TYR A 65 -10.79 15.61 -8.44
C TYR A 65 -9.37 16.17 -8.27
N LEU A 66 -9.26 17.47 -8.00
CA LEU A 66 -7.97 18.16 -7.81
C LEU A 66 -7.49 18.11 -6.36
N ILE A 67 -8.44 18.11 -5.40
CA ILE A 67 -8.12 17.99 -3.97
C ILE A 67 -8.24 16.52 -3.58
N THR A 68 -7.11 15.83 -3.63
CA THR A 68 -7.03 14.40 -3.28
C THR A 68 -6.64 14.22 -1.81
N SER A 69 -7.19 13.19 -1.17
CA SER A 69 -6.76 12.72 0.15
C SER A 69 -6.14 11.35 0.00
N SER A 70 -4.81 11.31 -0.14
CA SER A 70 -4.06 10.07 -0.37
C SER A 70 -4.27 9.02 0.73
N GLY A 71 -4.47 9.46 1.99
CA GLY A 71 -4.78 8.55 3.10
C GLY A 71 -6.08 7.78 2.92
N TYR A 72 -7.15 8.40 2.37
CA TYR A 72 -8.39 7.68 2.05
C TYR A 72 -8.25 6.81 0.81
N ILE A 73 -7.51 7.28 -0.19
CA ILE A 73 -7.30 6.54 -1.45
C ILE A 73 -6.53 5.26 -1.15
N GLU A 74 -5.36 5.38 -0.55
CA GLU A 74 -4.51 4.24 -0.23
C GLU A 74 -5.06 3.38 0.93
N GLY A 75 -5.74 4.03 1.87
CA GLY A 75 -6.39 3.32 2.97
C GLY A 75 -7.47 2.36 2.51
N TRP A 76 -8.31 2.77 1.56
CA TRP A 76 -9.28 1.88 0.92
C TRP A 76 -8.59 0.72 0.21
N ALA A 77 -7.62 1.01 -0.66
CA ALA A 77 -6.94 -0.01 -1.44
C ALA A 77 -6.16 -1.01 -0.55
N THR A 78 -5.54 -0.53 0.54
CA THR A 78 -4.87 -1.39 1.54
C THR A 78 -5.88 -2.23 2.33
N TYR A 79 -7.05 -1.67 2.64
CA TYR A 79 -8.15 -2.42 3.24
C TYR A 79 -8.60 -3.57 2.33
N ILE A 80 -8.79 -3.30 1.05
CA ILE A 80 -9.13 -4.32 0.05
C ILE A 80 -8.00 -5.35 -0.12
N GLU A 81 -6.75 -4.90 -0.13
CA GLU A 81 -5.57 -5.78 -0.17
C GLU A 81 -5.59 -6.79 0.99
N SER A 82 -5.96 -6.34 2.20
CA SER A 82 -6.09 -7.22 3.37
C SER A 82 -7.11 -8.33 3.18
N TYR A 83 -8.22 -8.05 2.52
CA TYR A 83 -9.19 -9.07 2.10
C TYR A 83 -8.65 -9.97 0.99
N GLY A 84 -7.84 -9.41 0.08
CA GLY A 84 -7.13 -10.19 -0.94
C GLY A 84 -6.30 -11.31 -0.31
N TYR A 85 -5.57 -11.01 0.76
CA TYR A 85 -4.84 -12.03 1.54
C TYR A 85 -5.77 -13.07 2.16
N GLN A 86 -6.88 -12.65 2.79
CA GLN A 86 -7.86 -13.57 3.37
C GLN A 86 -8.49 -14.49 2.32
N TYR A 87 -8.84 -13.97 1.14
CA TYR A 87 -9.37 -14.78 0.06
C TYR A 87 -8.33 -15.75 -0.49
N ALA A 88 -7.08 -15.32 -0.64
CA ALA A 88 -6.01 -16.17 -1.14
C ALA A 88 -5.80 -17.41 -0.26
N SER A 89 -5.97 -17.29 1.07
CA SER A 89 -5.84 -18.43 1.99
C SER A 89 -6.84 -19.56 1.72
N ASN A 90 -8.00 -19.23 1.14
CA ASN A 90 -9.03 -20.24 0.83
C ASN A 90 -8.71 -21.08 -0.42
N TYR A 91 -7.73 -20.68 -1.22
CA TYR A 91 -7.34 -21.33 -2.47
C TYR A 91 -6.00 -22.07 -2.38
N LEU A 92 -5.36 -22.03 -1.22
CA LEU A 92 -4.14 -22.77 -0.96
C LEU A 92 -4.49 -24.07 -0.24
N ASP A 93 -4.17 -25.20 -0.86
CA ASP A 93 -4.65 -26.55 -0.50
C ASP A 93 -4.09 -27.11 0.81
N ASP A 94 -3.17 -26.41 1.50
CA ASP A 94 -2.49 -26.90 2.69
C ASP A 94 -2.72 -25.99 3.92
N ASN A 95 -2.73 -26.60 5.12
CA ASN A 95 -2.72 -25.87 6.39
C ASN A 95 -1.58 -24.84 6.47
N ASP A 96 -0.43 -25.17 5.87
CA ASP A 96 0.74 -24.29 5.80
C ASP A 96 0.51 -23.07 4.89
N GLY A 97 -0.36 -23.18 3.90
CA GLY A 97 -0.71 -22.09 3.00
C GLY A 97 -1.41 -20.94 3.69
N SER A 98 -2.32 -21.21 4.62
CA SER A 98 -3.01 -20.19 5.40
C SER A 98 -2.03 -19.40 6.29
N ASP A 99 -1.11 -20.11 6.94
CA ASP A 99 -0.09 -19.48 7.80
C ASP A 99 0.87 -18.63 6.98
N TYR A 100 1.28 -19.11 5.80
CA TYR A 100 2.12 -18.36 4.87
C TYR A 100 1.46 -17.05 4.44
N VAL A 101 0.19 -17.07 4.06
CA VAL A 101 -0.56 -15.87 3.67
C VAL A 101 -0.68 -14.90 4.83
N CYS A 102 -1.02 -15.39 6.02
CA CYS A 102 -1.12 -14.58 7.23
C CYS A 102 0.23 -13.90 7.56
N LEU A 103 1.31 -14.66 7.56
CA LEU A 103 2.66 -14.14 7.81
C LEU A 103 3.08 -13.11 6.75
N THR A 104 2.72 -13.32 5.49
CA THR A 104 3.02 -12.37 4.41
C THR A 104 2.30 -11.05 4.62
N TRP A 105 1.01 -11.08 4.97
CA TRP A 105 0.25 -9.88 5.32
C TRP A 105 0.81 -9.17 6.55
N LEU A 106 1.14 -9.90 7.61
CA LEU A 106 1.73 -9.32 8.82
C LEU A 106 3.08 -8.67 8.54
N ASN A 107 3.93 -9.34 7.74
CA ASN A 107 5.23 -8.78 7.34
C ASN A 107 5.06 -7.48 6.53
N ARG A 108 4.12 -7.44 5.58
CA ARG A 108 3.79 -6.22 4.85
C ARG A 108 3.33 -5.10 5.78
N SER A 109 2.43 -5.41 6.71
CA SER A 109 1.89 -4.44 7.66
C SER A 109 2.98 -3.89 8.59
N ILE A 110 3.87 -4.75 9.09
CA ILE A 110 5.01 -4.34 9.93
C ILE A 110 5.94 -3.41 9.14
N ASN A 111 6.25 -3.73 7.88
CA ASN A 111 7.09 -2.87 7.05
C ASN A 111 6.46 -1.48 6.83
N LEU A 112 5.15 -1.39 6.58
CA LEU A 112 4.45 -0.11 6.48
C LEU A 112 4.54 0.69 7.79
N CYS A 113 4.42 0.04 8.94
CA CYS A 113 4.58 0.68 10.25
C CYS A 113 6.02 1.16 10.49
N ILE A 114 7.03 0.35 10.17
CA ILE A 114 8.44 0.72 10.34
C ILE A 114 8.76 1.96 9.49
N TYR A 115 8.39 1.96 8.21
CA TYR A 115 8.65 3.09 7.32
C TYR A 115 7.86 4.33 7.72
N SER A 116 6.65 4.19 8.27
CA SER A 116 5.89 5.31 8.81
C SER A 116 6.53 5.89 10.08
N LEU A 117 7.08 5.06 10.94
CA LEU A 117 7.84 5.51 12.11
C LEU A 117 9.11 6.25 11.70
N LEU A 118 9.82 5.74 10.68
CA LEU A 118 10.99 6.43 10.12
C LEU A 118 10.60 7.78 9.53
N ASP A 119 9.51 7.86 8.79
CA ASP A 119 9.01 9.09 8.19
C ASP A 119 8.73 10.17 9.26
N ILE A 120 8.00 9.81 10.31
CA ILE A 120 7.76 10.71 11.46
C ILE A 120 9.07 11.06 12.15
N GLY A 121 9.94 10.08 12.38
CA GLY A 121 11.24 10.30 13.02
C GLY A 121 12.10 11.29 12.25
N ILE A 122 12.20 11.12 10.94
CA ILE A 122 13.05 11.94 10.07
C ILE A 122 12.44 13.33 9.87
N HIS A 123 11.17 13.41 9.45
CA HIS A 123 10.58 14.69 9.03
C HIS A 123 10.03 15.52 10.18
N TYR A 124 9.57 14.90 11.26
CA TYR A 124 9.02 15.62 12.40
C TYR A 124 10.03 15.79 13.54
N TYR A 125 10.79 14.71 13.87
CA TYR A 125 11.77 14.78 14.97
C TYR A 125 13.19 15.08 14.51
N GLY A 126 13.46 15.15 13.21
CA GLY A 126 14.77 15.48 12.67
C GLY A 126 15.81 14.38 12.87
N TRP A 127 15.39 13.10 12.84
CA TRP A 127 16.32 11.99 13.01
C TRP A 127 17.40 11.96 11.95
N SER A 128 18.63 11.80 12.41
CA SER A 128 19.78 11.46 11.59
C SER A 128 19.70 10.01 11.07
N GLN A 129 20.55 9.69 10.10
CA GLN A 129 20.69 8.30 9.61
C GLN A 129 21.06 7.31 10.74
N ASP A 130 21.86 7.73 11.72
CA ASP A 130 22.24 6.86 12.86
C ASP A 130 21.04 6.58 13.78
N GLU A 131 20.12 7.53 13.94
CA GLU A 131 18.89 7.33 14.70
C GLU A 131 17.93 6.40 13.97
N ALA A 132 17.75 6.60 12.67
CA ALA A 132 16.98 5.70 11.82
C ALA A 132 17.59 4.27 11.82
N ALA A 133 18.92 4.16 11.77
CA ALA A 133 19.62 2.88 11.86
C ALA A 133 19.37 2.15 13.18
N ARG A 134 19.25 2.87 14.30
CA ARG A 134 18.91 2.23 15.59
C ARG A 134 17.54 1.59 15.56
N LEU A 135 16.54 2.26 15.00
CA LEU A 135 15.21 1.68 14.82
C LEU A 135 15.25 0.44 13.91
N LEU A 136 15.86 0.56 12.73
CA LEU A 136 15.92 -0.53 11.72
C LEU A 136 16.60 -1.79 12.27
N LYS A 137 17.65 -1.62 13.08
CA LYS A 137 18.36 -2.74 13.73
C LYS A 137 17.48 -3.52 14.71
N LEU A 138 16.50 -2.88 15.38
CA LEU A 138 15.54 -3.59 16.25
C LEU A 138 14.68 -4.59 15.47
N PHE A 139 14.49 -4.35 14.18
CA PHE A 139 13.75 -5.23 13.28
C PHE A 139 14.66 -6.13 12.41
N GLY A 140 15.95 -6.23 12.77
CA GLY A 140 16.90 -7.13 12.10
C GLY A 140 17.51 -6.57 10.81
N ILE A 141 17.24 -5.32 10.44
CA ILE A 141 17.82 -4.67 9.27
C ILE A 141 19.18 -4.08 9.68
N THR A 142 20.25 -4.82 9.39
CA THR A 142 21.61 -4.48 9.86
C THR A 142 22.57 -4.09 8.74
N ASN A 143 22.21 -4.32 7.47
CA ASN A 143 23.03 -3.97 6.33
C ASN A 143 23.11 -2.44 6.18
N THR A 144 24.31 -1.89 6.24
CA THR A 144 24.55 -0.44 6.21
C THR A 144 24.13 0.23 4.90
N ASN A 145 24.31 -0.46 3.76
CA ASN A 145 23.88 0.07 2.47
C ASN A 145 22.36 0.12 2.38
N ALA A 146 21.67 -0.95 2.77
CA ALA A 146 20.20 -0.97 2.83
C ALA A 146 19.64 0.10 3.76
N ILE A 147 20.26 0.31 4.93
CA ILE A 147 19.88 1.38 5.87
C ILE A 147 20.02 2.76 5.23
N SER A 148 21.13 2.99 4.51
CA SER A 148 21.36 4.27 3.82
C SER A 148 20.35 4.51 2.71
N GLU A 149 20.05 3.50 1.92
CA GLU A 149 19.05 3.58 0.84
C GLU A 149 17.65 3.83 1.39
N ILE A 150 17.25 3.11 2.45
CA ILE A 150 15.95 3.33 3.12
C ILE A 150 15.87 4.75 3.66
N TYR A 151 16.90 5.22 4.36
CA TYR A 151 16.94 6.57 4.92
C TYR A 151 16.78 7.62 3.83
N GLN A 152 17.56 7.52 2.75
CA GLN A 152 17.50 8.46 1.65
C GLN A 152 16.14 8.43 0.95
N TYR A 153 15.58 7.26 0.70
CA TYR A 153 14.26 7.12 0.11
C TYR A 153 13.17 7.82 0.94
N ILE A 154 13.20 7.64 2.27
CA ILE A 154 12.24 8.32 3.17
C ILE A 154 12.42 9.84 3.13
N VAL A 155 13.67 10.33 3.15
CA VAL A 155 13.97 11.78 3.04
C VAL A 155 13.41 12.37 1.74
N GLU A 156 13.53 11.63 0.62
CA GLU A 156 13.08 12.10 -0.70
C GLU A 156 11.57 12.01 -0.89
N THR A 157 10.88 11.17 -0.12
CA THR A 157 9.45 10.88 -0.30
C THR A 157 8.63 11.05 1.00
N PRO A 158 8.51 12.29 1.52
CA PRO A 158 7.84 12.55 2.79
C PRO A 158 6.37 12.11 2.76
N ALA A 159 5.92 11.51 3.86
CA ALA A 159 4.56 10.99 4.08
C ALA A 159 4.12 9.87 3.13
N ASN A 160 5.04 9.29 2.35
CA ASN A 160 4.68 8.27 1.36
C ASN A 160 4.09 7.00 2.01
N TYR A 161 4.63 6.55 3.14
CA TYR A 161 4.12 5.35 3.83
C TYR A 161 3.00 5.62 4.83
N LEU A 162 2.90 6.87 5.32
CA LEU A 162 1.84 7.26 6.26
C LEU A 162 0.44 7.10 5.66
N LYS A 163 0.27 7.34 4.36
CA LYS A 163 -1.01 7.18 3.67
C LYS A 163 -1.55 5.75 3.70
N TYR A 164 -0.67 4.75 3.68
CA TYR A 164 -1.03 3.33 3.82
C TYR A 164 -1.26 2.95 5.28
N CYS A 165 -0.28 3.25 6.14
CA CYS A 165 -0.28 2.85 7.54
C CYS A 165 -1.43 3.46 8.34
N TRP A 166 -1.72 4.75 8.15
CA TRP A 166 -2.86 5.43 8.79
C TRP A 166 -4.17 5.24 8.03
N GLY A 167 -4.11 5.20 6.71
CA GLY A 167 -5.29 5.04 5.88
C GLY A 167 -6.01 3.72 6.12
N TYR A 168 -5.26 2.63 6.29
CA TYR A 168 -5.83 1.30 6.53
C TYR A 168 -6.67 1.22 7.82
N PRO A 169 -6.18 1.57 9.03
CA PRO A 169 -7.01 1.54 10.23
C PRO A 169 -8.22 2.47 10.16
N VAL A 170 -8.09 3.63 9.52
CA VAL A 170 -9.22 4.55 9.32
C VAL A 170 -10.29 3.91 8.44
N SER A 171 -9.91 3.32 7.30
CA SER A 171 -10.86 2.62 6.44
C SER A 171 -11.48 1.42 7.15
N TYR A 172 -10.68 0.61 7.84
CA TYR A 172 -11.15 -0.54 8.60
C TYR A 172 -12.19 -0.13 9.66
N THR A 173 -11.90 0.90 10.47
CA THR A 173 -12.81 1.33 11.55
C THR A 173 -14.11 1.91 10.99
N HIS A 174 -14.06 2.70 9.90
CA HIS A 174 -15.27 3.26 9.30
C HIS A 174 -16.20 2.20 8.69
N LEU A 175 -15.64 1.09 8.21
CA LEU A 175 -16.41 0.05 7.53
C LEU A 175 -16.86 -1.08 8.47
N THR A 176 -16.18 -1.28 9.59
CA THR A 176 -16.45 -2.41 10.48
C THR A 176 -17.09 -2.04 11.81
N LEU A 177 -16.95 -0.78 12.26
CA LEU A 177 -17.63 -0.33 13.47
C LEU A 177 -19.09 0.01 13.19
N PRO A 178 -20.03 -0.31 14.13
CA PRO A 178 -21.42 0.09 14.01
C PRO A 178 -21.53 1.61 13.93
N THR A 179 -22.18 2.13 12.89
CA THR A 179 -22.61 3.52 12.86
C THR A 179 -23.73 3.68 13.90
N THR A 180 -23.42 4.32 15.01
CA THR A 180 -24.41 4.72 16.03
C THR A 180 -25.29 5.85 15.53
#